data_b060afd7dbedf7065803f873796625b3
#
_entry.id   b060afd7dbedf7065803f873796625b3
#
_cell.length_a   1.000
_cell.length_b   1.000
_cell.length_c   1.000
_cell.angle_alpha   90.00
_cell.angle_beta   90.00
_cell.angle_gamma   90.00
#
_symmetry.space_group_name_H-M   'P 1'
#
loop_
_entity.id
_entity.type
_entity.pdbx_description
1 polymer ?
#
loop_
_entity_poly.entity_id
_entity_poly.type
_entity_poly.pdbx_seq_one_letter_code
_entity_poly.pdbx_strand_id
1 'polypeptide(L)'
;MNLDNSINFPDFRSYERCYQLVQQVAGRSGRSKERGEVIIQTYNSENNIISHIISGDYKRFYENQIRDRKKFNYPPFVKLIKITLKHKDINRVNNASEWFFKRILPYFKDNLLGPEFPYISRIRNKYQKNLLIKIPNSQSLSGVKKILEKSISSFHSTSDYRSVQVIVDVDPY
;
A
#
# COMPACT_ATOMS: atom_id res chain seq x y z
N MET A 1 1.08 12.67 21.34
CA MET A 1 1.36 11.70 20.26
C MET A 1 1.10 12.40 18.93
N ASN A 2 2.10 12.44 18.00
CA ASN A 2 1.91 13.03 16.67
C ASN A 2 1.37 11.95 15.72
N LEU A 3 0.21 12.22 15.11
CA LEU A 3 -0.47 11.26 14.21
C LEU A 3 -0.30 11.60 12.72
N ASP A 4 0.19 12.81 12.37
CA ASP A 4 0.19 13.26 10.98
C ASP A 4 0.98 12.35 10.04
N ASN A 5 2.12 11.83 10.50
CA ASN A 5 2.91 10.89 9.72
C ASN A 5 2.17 9.57 9.45
N SER A 6 1.36 9.12 10.40
CA SER A 6 0.58 7.88 10.25
C SER A 6 -0.65 8.08 9.38
N ILE A 7 -1.33 9.24 9.52
CA ILE A 7 -2.52 9.60 8.74
C ILE A 7 -2.15 9.82 7.27
N ASN A 8 -1.04 10.53 7.01
CA ASN A 8 -0.60 10.91 5.66
C ASN A 8 0.27 9.83 4.99
N PHE A 9 0.49 8.70 5.65
CA PHE A 9 1.22 7.61 5.02
C PHE A 9 0.44 7.06 3.81
N PRO A 10 1.04 6.91 2.63
CA PRO A 10 0.35 6.51 1.40
C PRO A 10 0.03 5.00 1.40
N ASP A 11 -0.89 4.61 2.25
CA ASP A 11 -1.39 3.24 2.39
C ASP A 11 -2.90 3.29 2.70
N PHE A 12 -3.69 2.46 2.05
CA PHE A 12 -5.14 2.41 2.26
C PHE A 12 -5.54 2.01 3.69
N ARG A 13 -4.61 1.48 4.48
CA ARG A 13 -4.79 1.11 5.90
C ARG A 13 -4.30 2.20 6.87
N SER A 14 -3.83 3.34 6.38
CA SER A 14 -3.24 4.38 7.24
C SER A 14 -4.17 4.82 8.36
N TYR A 15 -5.44 5.03 8.06
CA TYR A 15 -6.46 5.43 9.04
C TYR A 15 -6.76 4.32 10.05
N GLU A 16 -6.83 3.07 9.60
CA GLU A 16 -7.05 1.92 10.46
C GLU A 16 -5.88 1.72 11.44
N ARG A 17 -4.65 1.79 10.94
CA ARG A 17 -3.45 1.72 11.81
C ARG A 17 -3.40 2.87 12.79
N CYS A 18 -3.76 4.07 12.37
CA CYS A 18 -3.84 5.24 13.23
C CYS A 18 -4.86 5.03 14.35
N TYR A 19 -6.08 4.59 14.01
CA TYR A 19 -7.13 4.28 15.00
C TYR A 19 -6.66 3.23 16.01
N GLN A 20 -6.12 2.10 15.52
CA GLN A 20 -5.61 1.01 16.36
C GLN A 20 -4.50 1.47 17.30
N LEU A 21 -3.56 2.27 16.78
CA LEU A 21 -2.44 2.79 17.57
C LEU A 21 -2.93 3.68 18.72
N VAL A 22 -3.87 4.59 18.46
CA VAL A 22 -4.42 5.45 19.52
C VAL A 22 -5.19 4.64 20.54
N GLN A 23 -6.01 3.69 20.10
CA GLN A 23 -6.74 2.80 21.02
C GLN A 23 -5.78 1.98 21.90
N GLN A 24 -4.68 1.53 21.36
CA GLN A 24 -3.65 0.80 22.11
C GLN A 24 -3.00 1.68 23.18
N VAL A 25 -2.70 2.94 22.86
CA VAL A 25 -2.12 3.92 23.81
C VAL A 25 -3.16 4.28 24.88
N ALA A 26 -4.40 4.57 24.49
CA ALA A 26 -5.49 4.91 25.39
C ALA A 26 -5.80 3.78 26.39
N GLY A 27 -5.82 2.53 25.93
CA GLY A 27 -6.02 1.38 26.79
C GLY A 27 -4.89 1.12 27.80
N ARG A 28 -3.71 1.72 27.59
CA ARG A 28 -2.60 1.66 28.56
C ARG A 28 -2.61 2.79 29.57
N SER A 29 -3.07 3.97 29.20
CA SER A 29 -3.13 5.14 30.08
C SER A 29 -4.17 4.98 31.21
N GLY A 30 -5.22 4.16 31.03
CA GLY A 30 -6.28 3.95 31.99
C GLY A 30 -6.10 2.79 32.99
N ARG A 31 -4.92 2.22 33.12
CA ARG A 31 -4.68 1.04 34.03
C ARG A 31 -4.45 1.38 35.49
N SER A 32 -4.26 2.64 35.85
CA SER A 32 -4.15 3.12 37.23
C SER A 32 -5.54 3.48 37.77
N LYS A 33 -5.66 3.62 39.10
CA LYS A 33 -6.90 4.11 39.77
C LYS A 33 -7.31 5.51 39.31
N GLU A 34 -6.39 6.25 38.68
CA GLU A 34 -6.63 7.56 38.11
C GLU A 34 -6.99 7.45 36.64
N ARG A 35 -7.87 8.34 36.18
CA ARG A 35 -8.31 8.41 34.78
C ARG A 35 -7.15 8.93 33.93
N GLY A 36 -6.63 8.10 33.03
CA GLY A 36 -5.53 8.51 32.15
C GLY A 36 -6.00 9.44 31.03
N GLU A 37 -5.12 10.33 30.63
CA GLU A 37 -5.33 11.21 29.49
C GLU A 37 -4.41 10.83 28.32
N VAL A 38 -4.90 10.99 27.09
CA VAL A 38 -4.12 10.85 25.85
C VAL A 38 -4.23 12.14 25.05
N ILE A 39 -3.10 12.80 24.86
CA ILE A 39 -3.03 14.02 24.05
C ILE A 39 -2.63 13.64 22.62
N ILE A 40 -3.49 13.98 21.66
CA ILE A 40 -3.25 13.81 20.23
C ILE A 40 -2.77 15.15 19.67
N GLN A 41 -1.59 15.12 19.01
CA GLN A 41 -1.05 16.28 18.32
C GLN A 41 -1.22 16.06 16.80
N THR A 42 -1.82 17.03 16.13
CA THR A 42 -2.05 17.00 14.68
C THR A 42 -2.12 18.43 14.12
N TYR A 43 -1.68 18.62 12.88
CA TYR A 43 -1.85 19.87 12.13
C TYR A 43 -3.29 20.07 11.61
N ASN A 44 -4.05 18.97 11.47
CA ASN A 44 -5.41 18.99 10.96
C ASN A 44 -6.38 18.29 11.93
N SER A 45 -6.87 19.08 12.91
CA SER A 45 -7.83 18.59 13.92
C SER A 45 -9.22 18.24 13.34
N GLU A 46 -9.55 18.80 12.15
CA GLU A 46 -10.84 18.56 11.47
C GLU A 46 -10.84 17.27 10.64
N ASN A 47 -9.71 16.57 10.57
CA ASN A 47 -9.64 15.29 9.85
C ASN A 47 -10.64 14.30 10.47
N ASN A 48 -11.47 13.67 9.63
CA ASN A 48 -12.52 12.75 10.04
C ASN A 48 -12.01 11.60 10.93
N ILE A 49 -10.76 11.15 10.77
CA ILE A 49 -10.19 10.11 11.64
C ILE A 49 -10.06 10.59 13.08
N ILE A 50 -9.70 11.86 13.30
CA ILE A 50 -9.57 12.43 14.66
C ILE A 50 -10.92 12.44 15.37
N SER A 51 -11.99 12.87 14.68
CA SER A 51 -13.34 12.86 15.26
C SER A 51 -13.82 11.44 15.61
N HIS A 52 -13.51 10.44 14.77
CA HIS A 52 -13.84 9.04 15.05
C HIS A 52 -13.05 8.48 16.25
N ILE A 53 -11.78 8.87 16.39
CA ILE A 53 -10.96 8.47 17.54
C ILE A 53 -11.51 9.07 18.84
N ILE A 54 -11.82 10.37 18.85
CA ILE A 54 -12.30 11.08 20.02
C ILE A 54 -13.67 10.55 20.47
N SER A 55 -14.58 10.32 19.50
CA SER A 55 -15.92 9.79 19.81
C SER A 55 -15.92 8.33 20.26
N GLY A 56 -14.87 7.58 19.96
CA GLY A 56 -14.82 6.13 20.19
C GLY A 56 -15.79 5.31 19.34
N ASP A 57 -16.42 5.93 18.33
CA ASP A 57 -17.42 5.28 17.46
C ASP A 57 -16.72 4.43 16.38
N TYR A 58 -16.31 3.23 16.79
CA TYR A 58 -15.68 2.27 15.90
C TYR A 58 -16.61 1.83 14.77
N LYS A 59 -17.91 1.71 15.01
CA LYS A 59 -18.87 1.26 13.99
C LYS A 59 -18.92 2.23 12.82
N ARG A 60 -19.07 3.52 13.11
CA ARG A 60 -19.09 4.58 12.09
C ARG A 60 -17.75 4.69 11.36
N PHE A 61 -16.64 4.56 12.08
CA PHE A 61 -15.31 4.50 11.50
C PHE A 61 -15.19 3.34 10.50
N TYR A 62 -15.58 2.13 10.91
CA TYR A 62 -15.55 0.92 10.08
C TYR A 62 -16.40 1.07 8.82
N GLU A 63 -17.64 1.55 8.95
CA GLU A 63 -18.55 1.77 7.82
C GLU A 63 -17.96 2.73 6.78
N ASN A 64 -17.34 3.81 7.22
CA ASN A 64 -16.65 4.76 6.34
C ASN A 64 -15.45 4.10 5.64
N GLN A 65 -14.60 3.38 6.37
CA GLN A 65 -13.45 2.69 5.79
C GLN A 65 -13.86 1.64 4.75
N ILE A 66 -14.90 0.85 5.01
CA ILE A 66 -15.41 -0.14 4.05
C ILE A 66 -15.99 0.52 2.80
N ARG A 67 -16.69 1.63 2.95
CA ARG A 67 -17.22 2.41 1.82
C ARG A 67 -16.10 2.92 0.92
N ASP A 68 -15.07 3.50 1.51
CA ASP A 68 -13.91 4.00 0.77
C ASP A 68 -13.14 2.88 0.07
N ARG A 69 -12.92 1.76 0.75
CA ARG A 69 -12.27 0.59 0.16
C ARG A 69 -13.05 0.04 -1.03
N LYS A 70 -14.38 0.01 -0.94
CA LYS A 70 -15.25 -0.39 -2.06
C LYS A 70 -15.14 0.60 -3.22
N LYS A 71 -15.22 1.89 -2.94
CA LYS A 71 -15.14 2.98 -3.94
C LYS A 71 -13.83 2.95 -4.71
N PHE A 72 -12.72 2.69 -4.03
CA PHE A 72 -11.37 2.74 -4.62
C PHE A 72 -10.81 1.36 -4.97
N ASN A 73 -11.61 0.30 -4.92
CA ASN A 73 -11.19 -1.07 -5.21
C ASN A 73 -9.97 -1.48 -4.37
N TYR A 74 -10.16 -1.54 -3.04
CA TYR A 74 -9.18 -2.06 -2.08
C TYR A 74 -9.73 -3.32 -1.36
N PRO A 75 -8.86 -4.12 -0.75
CA PRO A 75 -9.31 -5.26 0.06
C PRO A 75 -10.35 -4.87 1.13
N PRO A 76 -11.42 -5.68 1.34
CA PRO A 76 -11.59 -7.07 0.91
C PRO A 76 -12.24 -7.26 -0.47
N PHE A 77 -12.54 -6.19 -1.21
CA PHE A 77 -13.26 -6.26 -2.49
C PHE A 77 -12.40 -6.72 -3.66
N VAL A 78 -11.08 -6.55 -3.53
CA VAL A 78 -10.07 -7.03 -4.48
C VAL A 78 -8.88 -7.61 -3.71
N LYS A 79 -8.03 -8.37 -4.40
CA LYS A 79 -6.70 -8.75 -3.92
C LYS A 79 -5.65 -7.84 -4.55
N LEU A 80 -4.54 -7.61 -3.85
CA LEU A 80 -3.47 -6.76 -4.32
C LEU A 80 -2.21 -7.57 -4.61
N ILE A 81 -1.54 -7.24 -5.71
CA ILE A 81 -0.17 -7.69 -5.95
C ILE A 81 0.68 -6.46 -6.25
N LYS A 82 1.72 -6.26 -5.44
CA LYS A 82 2.70 -5.22 -5.66
C LYS A 82 3.96 -5.82 -6.30
N ILE A 83 4.39 -5.23 -7.39
CA ILE A 83 5.64 -5.59 -8.07
C ILE A 83 6.60 -4.44 -7.86
N THR A 84 7.75 -4.73 -7.24
CA THR A 84 8.80 -3.73 -7.01
C THR A 84 10.01 -4.08 -7.85
N LEU A 85 10.44 -3.15 -8.71
CA LEU A 85 11.66 -3.27 -9.49
C LEU A 85 12.77 -2.45 -8.81
N LYS A 86 13.96 -3.06 -8.61
CA LYS A 86 15.09 -2.44 -7.89
C LYS A 86 16.39 -2.57 -8.65
N HIS A 87 17.13 -1.46 -8.74
CA HIS A 87 18.48 -1.44 -9.29
C HIS A 87 19.28 -0.25 -8.72
N LYS A 88 20.62 -0.31 -8.80
CA LYS A 88 21.51 0.79 -8.39
C LYS A 88 21.42 2.01 -9.33
N ASP A 89 21.15 1.77 -10.61
CA ASP A 89 20.99 2.77 -11.64
C ASP A 89 19.52 3.15 -11.79
N ILE A 90 19.20 4.44 -11.65
CA ILE A 90 17.84 4.97 -11.74
C ILE A 90 17.26 4.85 -13.15
N ASN A 91 18.08 5.04 -14.19
CA ASN A 91 17.63 4.95 -15.57
C ASN A 91 17.24 3.51 -15.93
N ARG A 92 18.00 2.54 -15.42
CA ARG A 92 17.62 1.12 -15.56
C ARG A 92 16.31 0.79 -14.86
N VAL A 93 16.08 1.32 -13.65
CA VAL A 93 14.79 1.12 -12.97
C VAL A 93 13.65 1.73 -13.77
N ASN A 94 13.84 2.94 -14.32
CA ASN A 94 12.83 3.61 -15.14
C ASN A 94 12.48 2.78 -16.38
N ASN A 95 13.49 2.42 -17.18
CA ASN A 95 13.28 1.67 -18.42
C ASN A 95 12.69 0.27 -18.14
N ALA A 96 13.20 -0.40 -17.12
CA ALA A 96 12.73 -1.72 -16.70
C ALA A 96 11.26 -1.69 -16.24
N SER A 97 10.89 -0.67 -15.46
CA SER A 97 9.51 -0.54 -14.97
C SER A 97 8.52 -0.22 -16.08
N GLU A 98 8.91 0.61 -17.04
CA GLU A 98 8.11 0.91 -18.25
C GLU A 98 7.94 -0.34 -19.14
N TRP A 99 9.03 -1.08 -19.36
CA TRP A 99 8.96 -2.33 -20.11
C TRP A 99 8.01 -3.32 -19.46
N PHE A 100 8.16 -3.49 -18.14
CA PHE A 100 7.34 -4.44 -17.39
C PHE A 100 5.87 -4.02 -17.37
N PHE A 101 5.60 -2.73 -17.17
CA PHE A 101 4.26 -2.16 -17.26
C PHE A 101 3.60 -2.46 -18.62
N LYS A 102 4.26 -2.11 -19.73
CA LYS A 102 3.76 -2.36 -21.09
C LYS A 102 3.49 -3.84 -21.34
N ARG A 103 4.34 -4.72 -20.79
CA ARG A 103 4.21 -6.17 -20.94
C ARG A 103 2.97 -6.75 -20.29
N ILE A 104 2.60 -6.25 -19.10
CA ILE A 104 1.45 -6.77 -18.34
C ILE A 104 0.17 -5.97 -18.56
N LEU A 105 0.25 -4.74 -19.06
CA LEU A 105 -0.91 -3.87 -19.31
C LEU A 105 -2.06 -4.54 -20.08
N PRO A 106 -1.82 -5.33 -21.15
CA PRO A 106 -2.91 -5.98 -21.90
C PRO A 106 -3.77 -6.93 -21.06
N TYR A 107 -3.20 -7.49 -19.97
CA TYR A 107 -3.88 -8.45 -19.10
C TYR A 107 -4.64 -7.79 -17.97
N PHE A 108 -4.16 -6.63 -17.47
CA PHE A 108 -4.72 -5.99 -16.26
C PHE A 108 -5.41 -4.66 -16.53
N LYS A 109 -5.13 -4.01 -17.66
CA LYS A 109 -5.80 -2.74 -18.08
C LYS A 109 -5.89 -1.72 -16.92
N ASP A 110 -7.11 -1.27 -16.62
CA ASP A 110 -7.40 -0.28 -15.57
C ASP A 110 -7.10 -0.76 -14.13
N ASN A 111 -6.88 -2.06 -13.97
CA ASN A 111 -6.49 -2.65 -12.68
C ASN A 111 -4.97 -2.60 -12.42
N LEU A 112 -4.17 -2.06 -13.34
CA LEU A 112 -2.73 -1.87 -13.20
C LEU A 112 -2.42 -0.40 -12.95
N LEU A 113 -1.78 -0.11 -11.82
CA LEU A 113 -1.35 1.22 -11.41
C LEU A 113 0.18 1.32 -11.38
N GLY A 114 0.69 2.52 -11.62
CA GLY A 114 2.13 2.82 -11.71
C GLY A 114 2.61 2.83 -13.16
N PRO A 115 3.93 2.69 -13.42
CA PRO A 115 5.01 2.58 -12.44
C PRO A 115 5.30 3.90 -11.72
N GLU A 116 5.42 3.86 -10.41
CA GLU A 116 5.65 5.05 -9.59
C GLU A 116 6.79 4.85 -8.59
N PHE A 117 7.44 5.94 -8.19
CA PHE A 117 8.37 5.92 -7.08
C PHE A 117 7.59 5.86 -5.76
N PRO A 118 7.93 4.91 -4.85
CA PRO A 118 7.36 4.93 -3.50
C PRO A 118 7.88 6.13 -2.70
N TYR A 119 7.23 6.42 -1.57
CA TYR A 119 7.62 7.49 -0.64
C TYR A 119 9.13 7.47 -0.31
N ILE A 120 9.70 6.28 -0.11
CA ILE A 120 11.14 6.07 0.01
C ILE A 120 11.62 5.41 -1.29
N SER A 121 12.09 6.24 -2.22
CA SER A 121 12.48 5.81 -3.57
C SER A 121 13.83 5.08 -3.62
N ARG A 122 14.69 5.22 -2.58
CA ARG A 122 16.02 4.62 -2.54
C ARG A 122 16.27 3.96 -1.19
N ILE A 123 16.52 2.63 -1.21
CA ILE A 123 16.83 1.84 -0.01
C ILE A 123 18.11 1.04 -0.27
N ARG A 124 19.06 1.07 0.68
CA ARG A 124 20.34 0.33 0.59
C ARG A 124 21.02 0.51 -0.77
N ASN A 125 21.16 1.76 -1.20
CA ASN A 125 21.79 2.17 -2.46
C ASN A 125 21.12 1.62 -3.75
N LYS A 126 19.86 1.19 -3.68
CA LYS A 126 19.05 0.78 -4.83
C LYS A 126 17.81 1.67 -4.96
N TYR A 127 17.59 2.21 -6.14
CA TYR A 127 16.33 2.85 -6.51
C TYR A 127 15.26 1.78 -6.70
N GLN A 128 14.01 2.16 -6.47
CA GLN A 128 12.88 1.24 -6.62
C GLN A 128 11.67 1.96 -7.22
N LYS A 129 10.95 1.24 -8.09
CA LYS A 129 9.64 1.63 -8.60
C LYS A 129 8.63 0.51 -8.37
N ASN A 130 7.40 0.89 -8.13
CA ASN A 130 6.31 0.00 -7.83
C ASN A 130 5.26 0.00 -8.93
N LEU A 131 4.73 -1.18 -9.19
CA LEU A 131 3.48 -1.42 -9.90
C LEU A 131 2.50 -2.06 -8.92
N LEU A 132 1.24 -1.68 -8.97
CA LEU A 132 0.19 -2.28 -8.16
C LEU A 132 -0.89 -2.85 -9.07
N ILE A 133 -1.19 -4.14 -8.88
CA ILE A 133 -2.26 -4.84 -9.58
C ILE A 133 -3.41 -5.04 -8.61
N LYS A 134 -4.61 -4.58 -8.98
CA LYS A 134 -5.86 -4.81 -8.25
C LYS A 134 -6.62 -5.95 -8.92
N ILE A 135 -6.74 -7.08 -8.25
CA ILE A 135 -7.34 -8.31 -8.81
C ILE A 135 -8.76 -8.45 -8.27
N PRO A 136 -9.79 -8.29 -9.12
CA PRO A 136 -11.17 -8.56 -8.72
C PRO A 136 -11.33 -9.98 -8.17
N ASN A 137 -12.21 -10.17 -7.18
CA ASN A 137 -12.44 -11.48 -6.57
C ASN A 137 -12.99 -12.52 -7.57
N SER A 138 -13.55 -12.07 -8.70
CA SER A 138 -13.98 -12.92 -9.81
C SER A 138 -12.83 -13.50 -10.64
N GLN A 139 -11.63 -12.93 -10.55
CA GLN A 139 -10.47 -13.34 -11.33
C GLN A 139 -9.65 -14.41 -10.61
N SER A 140 -9.25 -15.46 -11.34
CA SER A 140 -8.43 -16.55 -10.81
C SER A 140 -7.00 -16.09 -10.50
N LEU A 141 -6.57 -16.23 -9.25
CA LEU A 141 -5.19 -15.96 -8.83
C LEU A 141 -4.17 -16.85 -9.55
N SER A 142 -4.52 -18.10 -9.86
CA SER A 142 -3.60 -19.03 -10.56
C SER A 142 -3.30 -18.53 -11.98
N GLY A 143 -4.31 -17.98 -12.67
CA GLY A 143 -4.15 -17.34 -13.96
C GLY A 143 -3.23 -16.13 -13.90
N VAL A 144 -3.45 -15.25 -12.90
CA VAL A 144 -2.61 -14.07 -12.66
C VAL A 144 -1.16 -14.46 -12.40
N LYS A 145 -0.92 -15.46 -11.53
CA LYS A 145 0.43 -15.96 -11.23
C LYS A 145 1.15 -16.44 -12.48
N LYS A 146 0.48 -17.23 -13.32
CA LYS A 146 1.07 -17.72 -14.60
C LYS A 146 1.45 -16.57 -15.54
N ILE A 147 0.63 -15.52 -15.63
CA ILE A 147 0.94 -14.32 -16.43
C ILE A 147 2.20 -13.63 -15.89
N LEU A 148 2.27 -13.44 -14.56
CA LEU A 148 3.42 -12.79 -13.92
C LEU A 148 4.69 -13.63 -14.07
N GLU A 149 4.65 -14.94 -13.86
CA GLU A 149 5.79 -15.86 -14.04
C GLU A 149 6.35 -15.78 -15.47
N LYS A 150 5.48 -15.86 -16.50
CA LYS A 150 5.89 -15.71 -17.89
C LYS A 150 6.49 -14.33 -18.17
N SER A 151 5.92 -13.28 -17.60
CA SER A 151 6.40 -11.91 -17.78
C SER A 151 7.76 -11.70 -17.13
N ILE A 152 7.98 -12.24 -15.92
CA ILE A 152 9.26 -12.19 -15.21
C ILE A 152 10.33 -12.99 -15.94
N SER A 153 10.00 -14.19 -16.44
CA SER A 153 10.92 -15.00 -17.23
C SER A 153 11.35 -14.28 -18.52
N SER A 154 10.40 -13.68 -19.23
CA SER A 154 10.68 -12.86 -20.42
C SER A 154 11.50 -11.62 -20.09
N PHE A 155 11.25 -10.98 -18.95
CA PHE A 155 12.00 -9.83 -18.47
C PHE A 155 13.48 -10.16 -18.23
N HIS A 156 13.75 -11.25 -17.52
CA HIS A 156 15.13 -11.67 -17.23
C HIS A 156 15.87 -12.27 -18.41
N SER A 157 15.18 -12.72 -19.47
CA SER A 157 15.82 -13.13 -20.72
C SER A 157 16.35 -11.94 -21.54
N THR A 158 15.86 -10.73 -21.27
CA THR A 158 16.37 -9.50 -21.88
C THR A 158 17.67 -9.09 -21.20
N SER A 159 18.77 -8.97 -21.97
CA SER A 159 20.13 -8.69 -21.45
C SER A 159 20.20 -7.47 -20.54
N ASP A 160 19.50 -6.37 -20.91
CA ASP A 160 19.53 -5.10 -20.22
C ASP A 160 18.88 -5.14 -18.84
N TYR A 161 17.95 -6.06 -18.60
CA TYR A 161 17.18 -6.15 -17.36
C TYR A 161 17.58 -7.30 -16.45
N ARG A 162 18.55 -8.13 -16.87
CA ARG A 162 19.00 -9.30 -16.10
C ARG A 162 19.47 -8.96 -14.69
N SER A 163 20.03 -7.75 -14.49
CA SER A 163 20.53 -7.27 -13.19
C SER A 163 19.46 -6.57 -12.35
N VAL A 164 18.27 -6.30 -12.91
CA VAL A 164 17.18 -5.65 -12.19
C VAL A 164 16.46 -6.68 -11.32
N GLN A 165 16.39 -6.41 -10.03
CA GLN A 165 15.66 -7.27 -9.11
C GLN A 165 14.15 -7.01 -9.23
N VAL A 166 13.36 -8.07 -9.42
CA VAL A 166 11.90 -8.04 -9.40
C VAL A 166 11.42 -8.75 -8.14
N ILE A 167 10.62 -8.04 -7.34
CA ILE A 167 10.01 -8.57 -6.11
C ILE A 167 8.49 -8.52 -6.30
N VAL A 168 7.83 -9.66 -6.08
CA VAL A 168 6.37 -9.78 -6.11
C VAL A 168 5.88 -9.99 -4.69
N ASP A 169 4.99 -9.12 -4.25
CA ASP A 169 4.41 -9.13 -2.92
C ASP A 169 2.89 -9.23 -3.05
N VAL A 170 2.33 -10.29 -2.49
CA VAL A 170 0.89 -10.58 -2.53
C VAL A 170 0.27 -10.07 -1.24
N ASP A 171 -0.81 -9.29 -1.37
CA ASP A 171 -1.46 -8.59 -0.26
C ASP A 171 -0.45 -7.73 0.55
N PRO A 172 0.23 -6.78 -0.13
CA PRO A 172 1.29 -5.98 0.48
C PRO A 172 0.75 -5.13 1.64
N TYR A 173 1.61 -4.98 2.67
CA TYR A 173 1.36 -4.17 3.87
C TYR A 173 2.16 -2.88 3.84
#